data_a66279f720ba299450684de62fb3fc70
#
_entry.id   a66279f720ba299450684de62fb3fc70
#
_cell.length_a   1.000
_cell.length_b   1.000
_cell.length_c   1.000
_cell.angle_alpha   90.00
_cell.angle_beta   90.00
_cell.angle_gamma   90.00
#
_symmetry.space_group_name_H-M   'P 1'
#
loop_
_entity.id
_entity.type
_entity.pdbx_description
1 polymer ?
#
loop_
_entity_poly.entity_id
_entity_poly.type
_entity_poly.pdbx_seq_one_letter_code
_entity_poly.pdbx_strand_id
1 'polypeptide(L)'
;RVLFRSRAQQFGSRVTGRLFTLGMQFWQMGESHYWGHNAIIRIAPFMQHCALARIEGTGGMAGSIMSHDFVEAALMRRAGYHVWLVADLVGSYEQQPPDLLAELQRDRRWCQGNLQNSRLIAEPGIHPVHRSMFATGAMAYLSAPLWLCFMTMGTALWLSGSPMVSNWDVLPGELLSLWAWTLSMLFLPRILGLAAVLLKGQQQAYGGTASLLRSALLETLIALLQAPIRMLAHTLFVVIAMTGLKLEWKSPPREAAAVPWRHALAQLAPMSGVIVLLAAGVAIIDASALVWLLPVGLPLLLSIPMTVLTSKVGVGMAMRAQNYLLIPEETRSPAVLRRAWLHASQLRSEE
;
A
#
# COMPACT_ATOMS: atom_id res chain seq x y z
N ARG A 1 -8.40 -5.73 18.43
CA ARG A 1 -7.34 -4.85 19.03
C ARG A 1 -7.16 -3.62 18.15
N VAL A 2 -7.07 -2.45 18.76
CA VAL A 2 -7.21 -1.17 18.05
C VAL A 2 -5.87 -0.44 18.13
N LEU A 3 -4.97 -0.70 17.18
CA LEU A 3 -3.74 0.07 17.02
C LEU A 3 -4.04 1.34 16.22
N PHE A 4 -3.36 2.44 16.52
CA PHE A 4 -3.59 3.72 15.84
C PHE A 4 -3.36 3.63 14.32
N ARG A 5 -2.25 3.03 13.90
CA ARG A 5 -1.94 2.88 12.48
C ARG A 5 -2.93 1.98 11.75
N SER A 6 -3.28 0.84 12.34
CA SER A 6 -4.29 -0.06 11.77
C SER A 6 -5.63 0.65 11.54
N ARG A 7 -6.01 1.57 12.45
CA ARG A 7 -7.22 2.41 12.29
C ARG A 7 -7.10 3.36 11.10
N ALA A 8 -5.97 4.06 10.97
CA ALA A 8 -5.76 4.98 9.84
C ALA A 8 -5.84 4.25 8.51
N GLN A 9 -5.25 3.06 8.42
CA GLN A 9 -5.26 2.24 7.21
C GLN A 9 -6.68 1.70 6.90
N GLN A 10 -7.42 1.23 7.91
CA GLN A 10 -8.80 0.80 7.74
C GLN A 10 -9.70 1.96 7.31
N PHE A 11 -9.53 3.13 7.91
CA PHE A 11 -10.28 4.33 7.54
C PHE A 11 -10.02 4.71 6.07
N GLY A 12 -8.77 4.85 5.66
CA GLY A 12 -8.40 5.13 4.28
C GLY A 12 -8.97 4.10 3.30
N SER A 13 -8.86 2.80 3.62
CA SER A 13 -9.43 1.72 2.82
C SER A 13 -10.96 1.81 2.71
N ARG A 14 -11.67 2.21 3.76
CA ARG A 14 -13.13 2.37 3.72
C ARG A 14 -13.60 3.61 2.96
N VAL A 15 -12.85 4.69 3.01
CA VAL A 15 -13.18 5.92 2.27
C VAL A 15 -12.91 5.76 0.78
N THR A 16 -11.76 5.20 0.41
CA THR A 16 -11.33 5.13 -1.00
C THR A 16 -11.57 3.76 -1.65
N GLY A 17 -11.56 2.67 -0.88
CA GLY A 17 -11.59 1.31 -1.40
C GLY A 17 -12.87 0.97 -2.17
N ARG A 18 -14.02 1.52 -1.79
CA ARG A 18 -15.26 1.33 -2.52
C ARG A 18 -15.19 1.88 -3.95
N LEU A 19 -14.66 3.09 -4.11
CA LEU A 19 -14.47 3.70 -5.43
C LEU A 19 -13.44 2.94 -6.24
N PHE A 20 -12.37 2.50 -5.60
CA PHE A 20 -11.37 1.65 -6.24
C PHE A 20 -11.99 0.36 -6.79
N THR A 21 -12.78 -0.36 -5.98
CA THR A 21 -13.43 -1.61 -6.39
C THR A 21 -14.42 -1.39 -7.53
N LEU A 22 -15.24 -0.33 -7.46
CA LEU A 22 -16.17 0.01 -8.54
C LEU A 22 -15.44 0.44 -9.81
N GLY A 23 -14.36 1.20 -9.70
CA GLY A 23 -13.50 1.57 -10.82
C GLY A 23 -12.86 0.35 -11.48
N MET A 24 -12.35 -0.58 -10.67
CA MET A 24 -11.82 -1.87 -11.16
C MET A 24 -12.90 -2.66 -11.93
N GLN A 25 -14.09 -2.82 -11.37
CA GLN A 25 -15.20 -3.50 -12.01
C GLN A 25 -15.60 -2.84 -13.33
N PHE A 26 -15.56 -1.50 -13.39
CA PHE A 26 -15.90 -0.75 -14.60
C PHE A 26 -14.88 -0.97 -15.73
N TRP A 27 -13.58 -0.71 -15.49
CA TRP A 27 -12.60 -0.80 -16.57
C TRP A 27 -12.25 -2.23 -16.98
N GLN A 28 -12.44 -3.20 -16.11
CA GLN A 28 -12.24 -4.62 -16.40
C GLN A 28 -13.37 -5.23 -17.23
N MET A 29 -14.50 -4.56 -17.34
CA MET A 29 -15.64 -4.96 -18.19
C MET A 29 -16.09 -6.43 -17.97
N GLY A 30 -16.13 -6.85 -16.70
CA GLY A 30 -16.58 -8.19 -16.31
C GLY A 30 -15.49 -9.26 -16.29
N GLU A 31 -14.25 -8.96 -16.65
CA GLU A 31 -13.10 -9.83 -16.41
C GLU A 31 -12.34 -9.32 -15.20
N SER A 32 -11.93 -10.21 -14.30
CA SER A 32 -11.20 -9.82 -13.09
C SER A 32 -10.17 -10.86 -12.70
N HIS A 33 -9.42 -10.51 -11.67
CA HIS A 33 -8.64 -11.45 -10.87
C HIS A 33 -9.25 -11.55 -9.48
N TYR A 34 -8.70 -12.41 -8.62
CA TYR A 34 -8.99 -12.47 -7.19
C TYR A 34 -7.68 -12.39 -6.39
N TRP A 35 -7.79 -12.19 -5.09
CA TRP A 35 -6.65 -11.94 -4.20
C TRP A 35 -6.38 -13.12 -3.24
N GLY A 36 -6.72 -14.35 -3.65
CA GLY A 36 -6.50 -15.56 -2.88
C GLY A 36 -7.47 -15.77 -1.72
N HIS A 37 -8.32 -14.79 -1.42
CA HIS A 37 -9.34 -14.86 -0.36
C HIS A 37 -10.60 -14.09 -0.79
N ASN A 38 -11.71 -14.30 -0.06
CA ASN A 38 -13.02 -13.73 -0.43
C ASN A 38 -13.46 -14.10 -1.86
N ALA A 39 -13.17 -15.35 -2.28
CA ALA A 39 -13.46 -15.86 -3.59
C ALA A 39 -14.22 -17.18 -3.52
N ILE A 40 -15.09 -17.41 -4.50
CA ILE A 40 -15.77 -18.71 -4.73
C ILE A 40 -15.29 -19.20 -6.09
N ILE A 41 -14.75 -20.41 -6.16
CA ILE A 41 -14.12 -20.97 -7.34
C ILE A 41 -14.78 -22.32 -7.67
N ARG A 42 -15.11 -22.53 -8.94
CA ARG A 42 -15.58 -23.85 -9.42
C ARG A 42 -14.43 -24.85 -9.39
N ILE A 43 -14.59 -25.95 -8.65
CA ILE A 43 -13.52 -26.91 -8.40
C ILE A 43 -13.05 -27.61 -9.69
N ALA A 44 -13.97 -28.14 -10.51
CA ALA A 44 -13.59 -28.93 -11.67
C ALA A 44 -12.72 -28.15 -12.68
N PRO A 45 -13.11 -26.97 -13.19
CA PRO A 45 -12.25 -26.22 -14.11
C PRO A 45 -10.96 -25.74 -13.44
N PHE A 46 -10.99 -25.40 -12.14
CA PHE A 46 -9.78 -25.01 -11.42
C PHE A 46 -8.76 -26.15 -11.40
N MET A 47 -9.19 -27.37 -11.05
CA MET A 47 -8.32 -28.54 -11.02
C MET A 47 -7.78 -28.93 -12.40
N GLN A 48 -8.55 -28.67 -13.47
CA GLN A 48 -8.15 -29.00 -14.84
C GLN A 48 -7.19 -28.00 -15.46
N HIS A 49 -7.29 -26.70 -15.11
CA HIS A 49 -6.65 -25.62 -15.86
C HIS A 49 -5.69 -24.74 -15.06
N CYS A 50 -5.73 -24.80 -13.72
CA CYS A 50 -4.96 -23.89 -12.88
C CYS A 50 -3.69 -24.53 -12.26
N ALA A 51 -3.17 -25.61 -12.87
CA ALA A 51 -1.85 -26.13 -12.47
C ALA A 51 -0.76 -25.09 -12.78
N LEU A 52 -0.03 -24.70 -11.76
CA LEU A 52 1.01 -23.68 -11.87
C LEU A 52 2.36 -24.31 -12.21
N ALA A 53 2.89 -23.95 -13.36
CA ALA A 53 4.27 -24.26 -13.72
C ALA A 53 5.24 -23.37 -12.93
N ARG A 54 6.48 -23.83 -12.78
CA ARG A 54 7.56 -22.98 -12.26
C ARG A 54 8.03 -22.05 -13.37
N ILE A 55 8.28 -20.81 -13.03
CA ILE A 55 8.87 -19.86 -13.98
C ILE A 55 10.33 -20.22 -14.16
N GLU A 56 10.71 -20.49 -15.39
CA GLU A 56 12.08 -20.89 -15.77
C GLU A 56 13.07 -19.73 -15.59
N GLY A 57 14.35 -20.07 -15.37
CA GLY A 57 15.45 -19.13 -15.26
C GLY A 57 16.11 -19.12 -13.88
N THR A 58 16.98 -18.13 -13.68
CA THR A 58 17.72 -17.88 -12.44
C THR A 58 17.32 -16.54 -11.83
N GLY A 59 17.58 -16.36 -10.54
CA GLY A 59 17.31 -15.12 -9.83
C GLY A 59 15.94 -15.07 -9.16
N GLY A 60 15.59 -13.92 -8.57
CA GLY A 60 14.40 -13.79 -7.74
C GLY A 60 13.07 -13.74 -8.48
N MET A 61 13.11 -13.56 -9.80
CA MET A 61 11.91 -13.58 -10.67
C MET A 61 11.62 -14.97 -11.26
N ALA A 62 12.41 -15.99 -10.93
CA ALA A 62 12.22 -17.37 -11.34
C ALA A 62 11.72 -18.23 -10.16
N GLY A 63 11.30 -19.46 -10.45
CA GLY A 63 10.87 -20.42 -9.45
C GLY A 63 9.36 -20.52 -9.29
N SER A 64 8.89 -20.93 -8.12
CA SER A 64 7.47 -21.08 -7.83
C SER A 64 6.77 -19.73 -7.82
N ILE A 65 5.58 -19.65 -8.42
CA ILE A 65 4.77 -18.43 -8.49
C ILE A 65 4.27 -18.08 -7.09
N MET A 66 4.59 -16.87 -6.62
CA MET A 66 4.25 -16.41 -5.27
C MET A 66 2.88 -15.75 -5.18
N SER A 67 2.48 -14.97 -6.21
CA SER A 67 1.14 -14.39 -6.33
C SER A 67 0.33 -15.21 -7.34
N HIS A 68 0.02 -16.43 -6.93
CA HIS A 68 -0.62 -17.45 -7.77
C HIS A 68 -2.06 -17.11 -8.16
N ASP A 69 -2.78 -16.44 -7.28
CA ASP A 69 -4.17 -16.02 -7.42
C ASP A 69 -4.43 -15.21 -8.71
N PHE A 70 -3.56 -14.28 -9.04
CA PHE A 70 -3.65 -13.52 -10.30
C PHE A 70 -3.43 -14.41 -11.53
N VAL A 71 -2.52 -15.38 -11.42
CA VAL A 71 -2.20 -16.30 -12.53
C VAL A 71 -3.30 -17.31 -12.71
N GLU A 72 -3.85 -17.87 -11.65
CA GLU A 72 -4.98 -18.80 -11.66
C GLU A 72 -6.20 -18.16 -12.33
N ALA A 73 -6.52 -16.89 -12.01
CA ALA A 73 -7.59 -16.14 -12.68
C ALA A 73 -7.34 -16.01 -14.19
N ALA A 74 -6.10 -15.70 -14.59
CA ALA A 74 -5.73 -15.61 -16.01
C ALA A 74 -5.81 -16.98 -16.72
N LEU A 75 -5.44 -18.06 -16.05
CA LEU A 75 -5.56 -19.42 -16.56
C LEU A 75 -7.02 -19.86 -16.71
N MET A 76 -7.87 -19.57 -15.73
CA MET A 76 -9.32 -19.78 -15.84
C MET A 76 -9.89 -19.07 -17.06
N ARG A 77 -9.51 -17.81 -17.26
CA ARG A 77 -9.96 -17.05 -18.44
C ARG A 77 -9.42 -17.63 -19.75
N ARG A 78 -8.17 -18.05 -19.79
CA ARG A 78 -7.57 -18.72 -20.96
C ARG A 78 -8.31 -20.00 -21.31
N ALA A 79 -8.84 -20.71 -20.32
CA ALA A 79 -9.65 -21.92 -20.50
C ALA A 79 -11.13 -21.64 -20.88
N GLY A 80 -11.52 -20.38 -21.08
CA GLY A 80 -12.87 -19.99 -21.49
C GLY A 80 -13.83 -19.70 -20.33
N TYR A 81 -13.37 -19.73 -19.08
CA TYR A 81 -14.18 -19.40 -17.91
C TYR A 81 -14.01 -17.94 -17.53
N HIS A 82 -15.09 -17.32 -17.03
CA HIS A 82 -15.05 -15.93 -16.56
C HIS A 82 -14.68 -15.84 -15.08
N VAL A 83 -13.96 -14.80 -14.74
CA VAL A 83 -13.65 -14.40 -13.35
C VAL A 83 -14.27 -13.03 -13.11
N TRP A 84 -15.22 -12.95 -12.18
CA TRP A 84 -15.99 -11.74 -11.91
C TRP A 84 -15.61 -11.10 -10.59
N LEU A 85 -15.52 -9.77 -10.59
CA LEU A 85 -15.47 -8.98 -9.36
C LEU A 85 -16.90 -8.54 -9.01
N VAL A 86 -17.41 -8.98 -7.86
CA VAL A 86 -18.77 -8.66 -7.41
C VAL A 86 -18.67 -7.68 -6.23
N ALA A 87 -18.83 -6.39 -6.53
CA ALA A 87 -18.63 -5.32 -5.56
C ALA A 87 -19.76 -5.21 -4.51
N ASP A 88 -20.95 -5.76 -4.79
CA ASP A 88 -22.13 -5.63 -3.91
C ASP A 88 -22.23 -6.71 -2.83
N LEU A 89 -21.36 -7.73 -2.89
CA LEU A 89 -21.35 -8.78 -1.86
C LEU A 89 -20.77 -8.25 -0.56
N VAL A 90 -21.54 -8.46 0.51
CA VAL A 90 -21.16 -8.07 1.88
C VAL A 90 -21.03 -9.30 2.78
N GLY A 91 -20.41 -9.14 3.95
CA GLY A 91 -20.33 -10.22 4.96
C GLY A 91 -18.95 -10.87 5.06
N SER A 92 -17.99 -10.44 4.26
CA SER A 92 -16.60 -10.87 4.35
C SER A 92 -15.69 -9.71 4.80
N TYR A 93 -14.85 -9.97 5.79
CA TYR A 93 -14.02 -8.94 6.43
C TYR A 93 -12.62 -9.48 6.68
N GLU A 94 -11.63 -8.65 6.44
CA GLU A 94 -10.22 -8.97 6.65
C GLU A 94 -9.53 -7.88 7.45
N GLN A 95 -8.51 -8.27 8.21
CA GLN A 95 -7.68 -7.34 8.97
C GLN A 95 -6.50 -6.87 8.11
N GLN A 96 -6.24 -5.58 8.19
CA GLN A 96 -5.01 -5.00 7.66
C GLN A 96 -3.82 -5.28 8.59
N PRO A 97 -2.57 -5.25 8.08
CA PRO A 97 -1.37 -5.39 8.91
C PRO A 97 -1.40 -4.45 10.11
N PRO A 98 -1.02 -4.94 11.30
CA PRO A 98 -1.17 -4.15 12.54
C PRO A 98 -0.27 -2.92 12.58
N ASP A 99 0.93 -3.00 12.02
CA ASP A 99 1.95 -1.95 12.07
C ASP A 99 2.70 -1.83 10.73
N LEU A 100 3.57 -0.83 10.64
CA LEU A 100 4.32 -0.53 9.41
C LEU A 100 5.29 -1.66 9.03
N LEU A 101 5.94 -2.30 10.01
CA LEU A 101 6.91 -3.36 9.72
C LEU A 101 6.22 -4.60 9.18
N ALA A 102 5.08 -4.98 9.77
CA ALA A 102 4.26 -6.08 9.28
C ALA A 102 3.74 -5.83 7.85
N GLU A 103 3.38 -4.57 7.53
CA GLU A 103 3.01 -4.19 6.17
C GLU A 103 4.19 -4.31 5.21
N LEU A 104 5.35 -3.76 5.55
CA LEU A 104 6.54 -3.85 4.70
C LEU A 104 6.98 -5.30 4.45
N GLN A 105 6.85 -6.18 5.45
CA GLN A 105 7.10 -7.61 5.28
C GLN A 105 6.14 -8.26 4.28
N ARG A 106 4.85 -7.94 4.36
CA ARG A 106 3.83 -8.38 3.39
C ARG A 106 4.15 -7.84 2.00
N ASP A 107 4.42 -6.55 1.88
CA ASP A 107 4.66 -5.87 0.62
C ASP A 107 5.92 -6.37 -0.09
N ARG A 108 6.94 -6.77 0.67
CA ARG A 108 8.15 -7.41 0.13
C ARG A 108 7.80 -8.69 -0.64
N ARG A 109 6.95 -9.55 -0.08
CA ARG A 109 6.50 -10.77 -0.74
C ARG A 109 5.63 -10.46 -1.97
N TRP A 110 4.72 -9.51 -1.83
CA TRP A 110 3.86 -9.09 -2.93
C TRP A 110 4.63 -8.43 -4.06
N CYS A 111 5.65 -7.65 -3.76
CA CYS A 111 6.57 -7.09 -4.76
C CYS A 111 7.19 -8.19 -5.61
N GLN A 112 7.79 -9.20 -4.98
CA GLN A 112 8.41 -10.31 -5.70
C GLN A 112 7.38 -11.06 -6.55
N GLY A 113 6.20 -11.39 -6.01
CA GLY A 113 5.15 -12.09 -6.74
C GLY A 113 4.62 -11.31 -7.94
N ASN A 114 4.42 -9.98 -7.80
CA ASN A 114 3.98 -9.14 -8.90
C ASN A 114 5.05 -8.99 -9.98
N LEU A 115 6.33 -8.88 -9.61
CA LEU A 115 7.43 -8.87 -10.57
C LEU A 115 7.57 -10.23 -11.29
N GLN A 116 7.35 -11.35 -10.60
CA GLN A 116 7.27 -12.66 -11.26
C GLN A 116 6.14 -12.70 -12.28
N ASN A 117 4.95 -12.24 -11.91
CA ASN A 117 3.77 -12.25 -12.78
C ASN A 117 3.94 -11.36 -14.01
N SER A 118 4.76 -10.29 -13.95
CA SER A 118 5.05 -9.48 -15.13
C SER A 118 5.73 -10.25 -16.26
N ARG A 119 6.45 -11.32 -15.97
CA ARG A 119 7.04 -12.21 -16.99
C ARG A 119 6.00 -12.97 -17.81
N LEU A 120 4.80 -13.12 -17.26
CA LEU A 120 3.69 -13.82 -17.93
C LEU A 120 2.87 -12.91 -18.88
N ILE A 121 3.19 -11.61 -18.95
CA ILE A 121 2.51 -10.66 -19.84
C ILE A 121 2.59 -11.09 -21.31
N ALA A 122 3.72 -11.69 -21.71
CA ALA A 122 3.95 -12.16 -23.08
C ALA A 122 3.40 -13.56 -23.38
N GLU A 123 2.90 -14.28 -22.36
CA GLU A 123 2.41 -15.64 -22.53
C GLU A 123 1.23 -15.72 -23.51
N PRO A 124 1.23 -16.74 -24.42
CA PRO A 124 0.14 -16.92 -25.37
C PRO A 124 -1.20 -17.20 -24.69
N GLY A 125 -2.26 -16.67 -25.26
CA GLY A 125 -3.64 -16.92 -24.80
C GLY A 125 -4.06 -16.17 -23.54
N ILE A 126 -3.20 -15.39 -22.90
CA ILE A 126 -3.58 -14.53 -21.78
C ILE A 126 -4.44 -13.37 -22.29
N HIS A 127 -5.61 -13.19 -21.69
CA HIS A 127 -6.54 -12.12 -22.02
C HIS A 127 -5.96 -10.73 -21.76
N PRO A 128 -6.21 -9.70 -22.58
CA PRO A 128 -5.62 -8.35 -22.44
C PRO A 128 -5.82 -7.72 -21.06
N VAL A 129 -6.98 -7.91 -20.42
CA VAL A 129 -7.25 -7.43 -19.08
C VAL A 129 -6.25 -8.01 -18.07
N HIS A 130 -5.99 -9.31 -18.09
CA HIS A 130 -5.04 -9.96 -17.20
C HIS A 130 -3.60 -9.50 -17.48
N ARG A 131 -3.23 -9.29 -18.75
CA ARG A 131 -1.92 -8.67 -19.10
C ARG A 131 -1.76 -7.28 -18.49
N SER A 132 -2.79 -6.45 -18.61
CA SER A 132 -2.84 -5.12 -18.00
C SER A 132 -2.72 -5.19 -16.48
N MET A 133 -3.35 -6.18 -15.85
CA MET A 133 -3.29 -6.37 -14.40
C MET A 133 -1.91 -6.82 -13.94
N PHE A 134 -1.22 -7.70 -14.67
CA PHE A 134 0.17 -8.06 -14.38
C PHE A 134 1.09 -6.84 -14.50
N ALA A 135 0.91 -6.02 -15.54
CA ALA A 135 1.65 -4.78 -15.72
C ALA A 135 1.40 -3.79 -14.58
N THR A 136 0.15 -3.56 -14.21
CA THR A 136 -0.24 -2.67 -13.11
C THR A 136 0.30 -3.16 -11.77
N GLY A 137 0.24 -4.48 -11.51
CA GLY A 137 0.81 -5.10 -10.32
C GLY A 137 2.32 -4.89 -10.19
N ALA A 138 3.06 -5.04 -11.28
CA ALA A 138 4.49 -4.76 -11.31
C ALA A 138 4.78 -3.26 -11.13
N MET A 139 4.03 -2.39 -11.82
CA MET A 139 4.17 -0.93 -11.72
C MET A 139 3.85 -0.39 -10.33
N ALA A 140 3.01 -1.06 -9.54
CA ALA A 140 2.75 -0.69 -8.15
C ALA A 140 4.03 -0.66 -7.29
N TYR A 141 5.06 -1.43 -7.66
CA TYR A 141 6.36 -1.45 -6.99
C TYR A 141 7.46 -0.76 -7.79
N LEU A 142 7.49 -0.93 -9.12
CA LEU A 142 8.50 -0.28 -9.99
C LEU A 142 8.40 1.24 -9.96
N SER A 143 7.25 1.81 -9.66
CA SER A 143 7.08 3.25 -9.48
C SER A 143 8.00 3.82 -8.39
N ALA A 144 8.31 3.06 -7.34
CA ALA A 144 9.15 3.53 -6.24
C ALA A 144 10.62 3.82 -6.68
N PRO A 145 11.36 2.90 -7.31
CA PRO A 145 12.69 3.23 -7.83
C PRO A 145 12.66 4.30 -8.93
N LEU A 146 11.60 4.37 -9.75
CA LEU A 146 11.45 5.44 -10.75
C LEU A 146 11.34 6.81 -10.10
N TRP A 147 10.51 6.96 -9.06
CA TRP A 147 10.41 8.18 -8.27
C TRP A 147 11.73 8.53 -7.57
N LEU A 148 12.42 7.54 -6.99
CA LEU A 148 13.72 7.76 -6.36
C LEU A 148 14.75 8.25 -7.39
N CYS A 149 14.81 7.62 -8.57
CA CYS A 149 15.67 8.07 -9.67
C CYS A 149 15.33 9.50 -10.10
N PHE A 150 14.05 9.81 -10.29
CA PHE A 150 13.61 11.17 -10.65
C PHE A 150 14.08 12.21 -9.63
N MET A 151 13.90 11.95 -8.34
CA MET A 151 14.30 12.85 -7.28
C MET A 151 15.83 13.00 -7.19
N THR A 152 16.57 11.90 -7.30
CA THR A 152 18.04 11.94 -7.24
C THR A 152 18.65 12.63 -8.46
N MET A 153 18.10 12.41 -9.65
CA MET A 153 18.52 13.11 -10.87
C MET A 153 18.22 14.61 -10.77
N GLY A 154 17.04 15.00 -10.30
CA GLY A 154 16.69 16.41 -10.08
C GLY A 154 17.62 17.08 -9.09
N THR A 155 17.96 16.42 -7.99
CA THR A 155 18.94 16.90 -7.01
C THR A 155 20.33 17.02 -7.61
N ALA A 156 20.78 16.05 -8.39
CA ALA A 156 22.09 16.08 -9.04
C ALA A 156 22.19 17.23 -10.07
N LEU A 157 21.15 17.46 -10.88
CA LEU A 157 21.08 18.59 -11.81
C LEU A 157 21.13 19.93 -11.07
N TRP A 158 20.43 20.04 -9.93
CA TRP A 158 20.48 21.25 -9.11
C TRP A 158 21.88 21.49 -8.54
N LEU A 159 22.52 20.46 -7.96
CA LEU A 159 23.88 20.55 -7.43
C LEU A 159 24.93 20.86 -8.50
N SER A 160 24.70 20.48 -9.75
CA SER A 160 25.60 20.80 -10.88
C SER A 160 25.52 22.26 -11.35
N GLY A 161 24.64 23.07 -10.73
CA GLY A 161 24.45 24.48 -11.16
C GLY A 161 23.79 24.61 -12.53
N SER A 162 23.06 23.59 -12.99
CA SER A 162 22.39 23.63 -14.29
C SER A 162 21.44 24.82 -14.39
N PRO A 163 21.54 25.64 -15.47
CA PRO A 163 20.68 26.81 -15.68
C PRO A 163 19.19 26.47 -15.72
N MET A 164 18.84 25.22 -16.06
CA MET A 164 17.46 24.72 -16.06
C MET A 164 16.82 24.69 -14.66
N VAL A 165 17.63 24.73 -13.60
CA VAL A 165 17.15 24.55 -12.22
C VAL A 165 17.52 25.74 -11.32
N SER A 166 18.43 26.61 -11.74
CA SER A 166 18.96 27.72 -10.92
C SER A 166 18.08 28.98 -10.91
N ASN A 167 17.19 29.15 -11.88
CA ASN A 167 16.32 30.34 -11.97
C ASN A 167 14.93 30.03 -11.32
N TRP A 168 14.88 29.99 -10.01
CA TRP A 168 13.67 29.78 -9.24
C TRP A 168 12.72 30.99 -9.20
N ASP A 169 13.15 32.14 -9.66
CA ASP A 169 12.37 33.40 -9.65
C ASP A 169 11.15 33.34 -10.58
N VAL A 170 11.15 32.45 -11.57
CA VAL A 170 9.98 32.17 -12.41
C VAL A 170 9.88 30.64 -12.59
N LEU A 171 8.99 30.00 -11.83
CA LEU A 171 8.64 28.60 -12.09
C LEU A 171 8.03 28.50 -13.50
N PRO A 172 8.65 27.76 -14.43
CA PRO A 172 8.07 27.57 -15.76
C PRO A 172 6.65 27.04 -15.64
N GLY A 173 5.70 27.54 -16.43
CA GLY A 173 4.30 27.12 -16.40
C GLY A 173 4.13 25.61 -16.58
N GLU A 174 5.04 24.98 -17.29
CA GLU A 174 5.14 23.53 -17.46
C GLU A 174 5.42 22.79 -16.14
N LEU A 175 6.30 23.32 -15.30
CA LEU A 175 6.61 22.74 -13.99
C LEU A 175 5.41 22.89 -13.04
N LEU A 176 4.74 24.05 -13.04
CA LEU A 176 3.52 24.25 -12.26
C LEU A 176 2.39 23.29 -12.71
N SER A 177 2.23 23.08 -14.01
CA SER A 177 1.24 22.15 -14.55
C SER A 177 1.56 20.70 -14.16
N LEU A 178 2.82 20.29 -14.20
CA LEU A 178 3.27 18.97 -13.74
C LEU A 178 2.98 18.77 -12.24
N TRP A 179 3.28 19.77 -11.42
CA TRP A 179 2.98 19.73 -9.98
C TRP A 179 1.47 19.64 -9.73
N ALA A 180 0.68 20.49 -10.38
CA ALA A 180 -0.77 20.47 -10.24
C ALA A 180 -1.36 19.12 -10.65
N TRP A 181 -0.90 18.55 -11.76
CA TRP A 181 -1.32 17.24 -12.23
C TRP A 181 -0.94 16.13 -11.24
N THR A 182 0.30 16.12 -10.76
CA THR A 182 0.79 15.13 -9.79
C THR A 182 0.00 15.19 -8.50
N LEU A 183 -0.20 16.38 -7.93
CA LEU A 183 -0.98 16.57 -6.72
C LEU A 183 -2.45 16.17 -6.92
N SER A 184 -3.03 16.51 -8.07
CA SER A 184 -4.39 16.10 -8.41
C SER A 184 -4.50 14.58 -8.44
N MET A 185 -3.61 13.86 -9.12
CA MET A 185 -3.62 12.40 -9.17
C MET A 185 -3.43 11.78 -7.78
N LEU A 186 -2.63 12.40 -6.93
CA LEU A 186 -2.36 11.91 -5.58
C LEU A 186 -3.57 12.08 -4.63
N PHE A 187 -4.23 13.23 -4.68
CA PHE A 187 -5.30 13.57 -3.72
C PHE A 187 -6.71 13.33 -4.25
N LEU A 188 -6.94 13.36 -5.56
CA LEU A 188 -8.25 13.20 -6.17
C LEU A 188 -9.01 11.94 -5.71
N PRO A 189 -8.40 10.74 -5.61
CA PRO A 189 -9.11 9.56 -5.11
C PRO A 189 -9.64 9.72 -3.68
N ARG A 190 -8.90 10.41 -2.81
CA ARG A 190 -9.35 10.71 -1.44
C ARG A 190 -10.50 11.71 -1.43
N ILE A 191 -10.37 12.78 -2.21
CA ILE A 191 -11.42 13.82 -2.34
C ILE A 191 -12.71 13.19 -2.87
N LEU A 192 -12.62 12.39 -3.93
CA LEU A 192 -13.78 11.70 -4.50
C LEU A 192 -14.38 10.68 -3.51
N GLY A 193 -13.55 9.96 -2.75
CA GLY A 193 -14.00 9.06 -1.68
C GLY A 193 -14.81 9.77 -0.62
N LEU A 194 -14.31 10.90 -0.13
CA LEU A 194 -15.00 11.75 0.85
C LEU A 194 -16.31 12.32 0.27
N ALA A 195 -16.26 12.84 -0.95
CA ALA A 195 -17.43 13.35 -1.64
C ALA A 195 -18.50 12.26 -1.79
N ALA A 196 -18.11 11.03 -2.14
CA ALA A 196 -19.05 9.92 -2.26
C ALA A 196 -19.72 9.57 -0.92
N VAL A 197 -18.99 9.62 0.20
CA VAL A 197 -19.55 9.40 1.54
C VAL A 197 -20.54 10.49 1.90
N LEU A 198 -20.20 11.76 1.63
CA LEU A 198 -21.06 12.94 1.93
C LEU A 198 -22.32 12.95 1.06
N LEU A 199 -22.17 12.75 -0.25
CA LEU A 199 -23.30 12.74 -1.19
C LEU A 199 -24.29 11.61 -0.93
N LYS A 200 -23.81 10.48 -0.38
CA LYS A 200 -24.68 9.36 0.02
C LYS A 200 -25.24 9.48 1.43
N GLY A 201 -24.99 10.57 2.15
CA GLY A 201 -25.46 10.78 3.51
C GLY A 201 -24.89 9.78 4.54
N GLN A 202 -23.74 9.16 4.25
CA GLN A 202 -23.17 8.08 5.08
C GLN A 202 -22.19 8.58 6.16
N GLN A 203 -22.01 9.90 6.32
CA GLN A 203 -21.07 10.50 7.28
C GLN A 203 -21.32 10.10 8.74
N GLN A 204 -22.56 9.78 9.10
CA GLN A 204 -22.92 9.34 10.47
C GLN A 204 -22.22 8.02 10.84
N ALA A 205 -22.00 7.14 9.87
CA ALA A 205 -21.26 5.90 10.07
C ALA A 205 -19.76 6.12 10.38
N TYR A 206 -19.25 7.31 10.15
CA TYR A 206 -17.89 7.75 10.45
C TYR A 206 -17.82 8.72 11.65
N GLY A 207 -18.90 8.82 12.43
CA GLY A 207 -18.98 9.72 13.59
C GLY A 207 -19.40 11.15 13.26
N GLY A 208 -20.01 11.39 12.10
CA GLY A 208 -20.46 12.71 11.62
C GLY A 208 -19.46 13.40 10.69
N THR A 209 -19.91 14.48 10.06
CA THR A 209 -19.10 15.20 9.03
C THR A 209 -17.78 15.72 9.58
N ALA A 210 -17.78 16.35 10.76
CA ALA A 210 -16.57 16.90 11.35
C ALA A 210 -15.55 15.80 11.73
N SER A 211 -16.01 14.64 12.23
CA SER A 211 -15.18 13.49 12.52
C SER A 211 -14.58 12.90 11.24
N LEU A 212 -15.40 12.74 10.19
CA LEU A 212 -14.97 12.26 8.88
C LEU A 212 -13.84 13.13 8.29
N LEU A 213 -14.03 14.46 8.25
CA LEU A 213 -13.05 15.38 7.66
C LEU A 213 -11.74 15.46 8.46
N ARG A 214 -11.83 15.54 9.80
CA ARG A 214 -10.64 15.51 10.68
C ARG A 214 -9.88 14.18 10.55
N SER A 215 -10.61 13.08 10.46
CA SER A 215 -10.01 11.74 10.26
C SER A 215 -9.33 11.61 8.90
N ALA A 216 -9.93 12.17 7.85
CA ALA A 216 -9.35 12.17 6.51
C ALA A 216 -8.06 13.02 6.45
N LEU A 217 -8.03 14.18 7.08
CA LEU A 217 -6.83 14.99 7.20
C LEU A 217 -5.73 14.25 7.95
N LEU A 218 -6.05 13.65 9.09
CA LEU A 218 -5.09 12.87 9.88
C LEU A 218 -4.55 11.67 9.11
N GLU A 219 -5.42 10.90 8.42
CA GLU A 219 -5.00 9.78 7.57
C GLU A 219 -4.08 10.23 6.45
N THR A 220 -4.40 11.35 5.79
CA THR A 220 -3.58 11.92 4.73
C THR A 220 -2.19 12.33 5.23
N LEU A 221 -2.11 12.97 6.39
CA LEU A 221 -0.83 13.33 7.00
C LEU A 221 0.02 12.09 7.33
N ILE A 222 -0.60 11.04 7.89
CA ILE A 222 0.08 9.77 8.16
C ILE A 222 0.57 9.14 6.85
N ALA A 223 -0.25 9.13 5.82
CA ALA A 223 0.11 8.58 4.51
C ALA A 223 1.28 9.33 3.87
N LEU A 224 1.30 10.67 3.95
CA LEU A 224 2.40 11.51 3.48
C LEU A 224 3.70 11.22 4.23
N LEU A 225 3.64 11.11 5.56
CA LEU A 225 4.80 10.76 6.39
C LEU A 225 5.32 9.34 6.11
N GLN A 226 4.47 8.42 5.68
CA GLN A 226 4.87 7.06 5.35
C GLN A 226 5.34 6.89 3.90
N ALA A 227 5.03 7.82 3.00
CA ALA A 227 5.35 7.70 1.57
C ALA A 227 6.85 7.56 1.28
N PRO A 228 7.77 8.37 1.86
CA PRO A 228 9.21 8.20 1.63
C PRO A 228 9.75 6.88 2.19
N ILE A 229 9.20 6.41 3.31
CA ILE A 229 9.62 5.12 3.90
C ILE A 229 9.24 3.96 2.97
N ARG A 230 8.01 3.98 2.44
CA ARG A 230 7.57 2.98 1.44
C ARG A 230 8.39 3.08 0.15
N MET A 231 8.67 4.28 -0.33
CA MET A 231 9.48 4.48 -1.54
C MET A 231 10.84 3.81 -1.41
N LEU A 232 11.58 4.04 -0.32
CA LEU A 232 12.88 3.39 -0.10
C LEU A 232 12.74 1.88 0.11
N ALA A 233 11.77 1.43 0.89
CA ALA A 233 11.54 0.02 1.14
C ALA A 233 11.16 -0.73 -0.15
N HIS A 234 10.22 -0.21 -0.94
CA HIS A 234 9.82 -0.82 -2.21
C HIS A 234 10.96 -0.81 -3.23
N THR A 235 11.77 0.25 -3.29
CA THR A 235 12.98 0.28 -4.12
C THR A 235 13.92 -0.84 -3.74
N LEU A 236 14.18 -1.04 -2.45
CA LEU A 236 15.01 -2.14 -1.96
C LEU A 236 14.40 -3.51 -2.32
N PHE A 237 13.07 -3.66 -2.19
CA PHE A 237 12.39 -4.92 -2.53
C PHE A 237 12.48 -5.23 -4.03
N VAL A 238 12.36 -4.23 -4.89
CA VAL A 238 12.54 -4.39 -6.34
C VAL A 238 13.99 -4.82 -6.65
N VAL A 239 14.99 -4.16 -6.07
CA VAL A 239 16.40 -4.53 -6.26
C VAL A 239 16.66 -5.97 -5.80
N ILE A 240 16.17 -6.35 -4.62
CA ILE A 240 16.29 -7.71 -4.10
C ILE A 240 15.61 -8.72 -5.02
N ALA A 241 14.39 -8.44 -5.49
CA ALA A 241 13.69 -9.35 -6.39
C ALA A 241 14.41 -9.51 -7.74
N MET A 242 15.00 -8.44 -8.27
CA MET A 242 15.74 -8.49 -9.54
C MET A 242 17.11 -9.18 -9.40
N THR A 243 17.81 -9.00 -8.28
CA THR A 243 19.13 -9.59 -8.04
C THR A 243 19.08 -11.05 -7.60
N GLY A 244 17.92 -11.55 -7.20
CA GLY A 244 17.74 -12.94 -6.76
C GLY A 244 18.22 -13.25 -5.36
N LEU A 245 18.46 -12.23 -4.53
CA LEU A 245 18.75 -12.43 -3.11
C LEU A 245 17.58 -13.17 -2.45
N LYS A 246 17.86 -14.30 -1.82
CA LYS A 246 16.84 -15.16 -1.20
C LYS A 246 16.12 -14.42 -0.07
N LEU A 247 14.82 -14.49 -0.09
CA LEU A 247 13.94 -13.97 0.93
C LEU A 247 13.45 -15.11 1.81
N GLU A 248 13.88 -15.14 3.07
CA GLU A 248 13.21 -15.99 4.06
C GLU A 248 11.81 -15.44 4.33
N TRP A 249 10.81 -16.30 4.20
CA TRP A 249 9.44 -15.97 4.54
C TRP A 249 9.22 -16.21 6.04
N LYS A 250 8.89 -15.14 6.74
CA LYS A 250 8.37 -15.21 8.11
C LYS A 250 6.91 -14.80 8.07
N SER A 251 6.03 -15.65 8.62
CA SER A 251 4.62 -15.30 8.78
C SER A 251 4.51 -14.02 9.60
N PRO A 252 3.73 -13.02 9.15
CA PRO A 252 3.49 -11.83 9.97
C PRO A 252 2.87 -12.24 11.31
N PRO A 253 3.19 -11.54 12.41
CA PRO A 253 2.61 -11.83 13.71
C PRO A 253 1.08 -11.68 13.64
N ARG A 254 0.36 -12.73 14.03
CA ARG A 254 -1.12 -12.75 14.05
C ARG A 254 -1.69 -11.85 15.14
N GLU A 255 -0.90 -11.55 16.17
CA GLU A 255 -1.28 -10.69 17.26
C GLU A 255 -0.74 -9.28 17.09
N ALA A 256 -1.64 -8.29 17.21
CA ALA A 256 -1.26 -6.89 17.24
C ALA A 256 -0.56 -6.58 18.57
N ALA A 257 0.76 -6.59 18.58
CA ALA A 257 1.59 -6.14 19.69
C ALA A 257 2.23 -4.78 19.34
N ALA A 258 2.54 -3.99 20.38
CA ALA A 258 3.31 -2.77 20.17
C ALA A 258 4.71 -3.11 19.68
N VAL A 259 5.19 -2.39 18.68
CA VAL A 259 6.55 -2.58 18.13
C VAL A 259 7.57 -2.08 19.15
N PRO A 260 8.51 -2.95 19.61
CA PRO A 260 9.58 -2.52 20.50
C PRO A 260 10.55 -1.55 19.80
N TRP A 261 11.09 -0.57 20.55
CA TRP A 261 12.07 0.38 20.01
C TRP A 261 13.27 -0.29 19.35
N ARG A 262 13.79 -1.33 19.97
CA ARG A 262 14.93 -2.13 19.42
C ARG A 262 14.61 -2.70 18.05
N HIS A 263 13.40 -3.21 17.86
CA HIS A 263 12.98 -3.81 16.60
C HIS A 263 12.79 -2.75 15.51
N ALA A 264 12.13 -1.63 15.84
CA ALA A 264 11.99 -0.50 14.91
C ALA A 264 13.36 0.06 14.50
N LEU A 265 14.28 0.23 15.45
CA LEU A 265 15.65 0.70 15.20
C LEU A 265 16.38 -0.24 14.24
N ALA A 266 16.39 -1.54 14.51
CA ALA A 266 17.08 -2.53 13.69
C ALA A 266 16.58 -2.55 12.23
N GLN A 267 15.29 -2.29 11.99
CA GLN A 267 14.71 -2.36 10.67
C GLN A 267 14.79 -1.01 9.89
N LEU A 268 14.67 0.12 10.58
CA LEU A 268 14.53 1.43 9.95
C LEU A 268 15.80 2.31 10.05
N ALA A 269 16.71 2.03 10.99
CA ALA A 269 17.93 2.81 11.15
C ALA A 269 18.80 2.91 9.88
N PRO A 270 18.93 1.85 9.05
CA PRO A 270 19.69 1.99 7.80
C PRO A 270 19.10 3.07 6.86
N MET A 271 17.76 3.15 6.76
CA MET A 271 17.10 4.19 5.93
C MET A 271 17.30 5.58 6.52
N SER A 272 17.16 5.71 7.85
CA SER A 272 17.42 6.99 8.54
C SER A 272 18.89 7.40 8.44
N GLY A 273 19.82 6.45 8.49
CA GLY A 273 21.25 6.70 8.32
C GLY A 273 21.61 7.25 6.96
N VAL A 274 21.02 6.71 5.90
CA VAL A 274 21.22 7.21 4.52
C VAL A 274 20.80 8.68 4.42
N ILE A 275 19.65 9.06 4.97
CA ILE A 275 19.19 10.45 4.91
C ILE A 275 20.04 11.41 5.75
N VAL A 276 20.57 10.95 6.89
CA VAL A 276 21.50 11.75 7.70
C VAL A 276 22.78 12.04 6.93
N LEU A 277 23.36 11.03 6.27
CA LEU A 277 24.55 11.19 5.44
C LEU A 277 24.30 12.12 4.26
N LEU A 278 23.13 12.01 3.61
CA LEU A 278 22.74 12.85 2.50
C LEU A 278 22.54 14.30 2.94
N ALA A 279 21.89 14.51 4.09
CA ALA A 279 21.70 15.83 4.67
C ALA A 279 23.04 16.47 5.08
N ALA A 280 23.96 15.71 5.63
CA ALA A 280 25.30 16.20 5.94
C ALA A 280 26.06 16.61 4.67
N GLY A 281 26.00 15.80 3.61
CA GLY A 281 26.60 16.15 2.31
C GLY A 281 26.01 17.42 1.70
N VAL A 282 24.68 17.55 1.71
CA VAL A 282 23.99 18.77 1.24
C VAL A 282 24.38 19.98 2.07
N ALA A 283 24.42 19.86 3.41
CA ALA A 283 24.78 20.95 4.31
C ALA A 283 26.21 21.47 4.08
N ILE A 284 27.14 20.60 3.68
CA ILE A 284 28.54 21.00 3.34
C ILE A 284 28.58 21.83 2.06
N ILE A 285 27.71 21.52 1.07
CA ILE A 285 27.67 22.20 -0.22
C ILE A 285 26.88 23.51 -0.11
N ASP A 286 25.64 23.39 0.40
CA ASP A 286 24.73 24.51 0.59
C ASP A 286 23.70 24.18 1.69
N ALA A 287 23.88 24.76 2.89
CA ALA A 287 22.99 24.53 4.01
C ALA A 287 21.54 25.01 3.77
N SER A 288 21.33 26.00 2.89
CA SER A 288 19.99 26.50 2.56
C SER A 288 19.17 25.45 1.80
N ALA A 289 19.83 24.56 1.08
CA ALA A 289 19.21 23.48 0.33
C ALA A 289 18.60 22.38 1.21
N LEU A 290 18.92 22.32 2.49
CA LEU A 290 18.31 21.37 3.44
C LEU A 290 16.78 21.48 3.49
N VAL A 291 16.23 22.68 3.22
CA VAL A 291 14.77 22.87 3.19
C VAL A 291 14.10 21.97 2.16
N TRP A 292 14.74 21.70 1.04
CA TRP A 292 14.23 20.85 -0.03
C TRP A 292 14.29 19.36 0.31
N LEU A 293 15.15 18.98 1.25
CA LEU A 293 15.22 17.63 1.77
C LEU A 293 14.10 17.33 2.78
N LEU A 294 13.51 18.34 3.42
CA LEU A 294 12.52 18.17 4.50
C LEU A 294 11.34 17.25 4.13
N PRO A 295 10.70 17.36 2.95
CA PRO A 295 9.55 16.51 2.63
C PRO A 295 9.85 15.01 2.62
N VAL A 296 11.09 14.63 2.34
CA VAL A 296 11.55 13.23 2.33
C VAL A 296 12.35 12.89 3.58
N GLY A 297 13.25 13.77 3.99
CA GLY A 297 14.18 13.55 5.09
C GLY A 297 13.50 13.51 6.45
N LEU A 298 12.60 14.45 6.74
CA LEU A 298 11.91 14.49 8.01
C LEU A 298 11.07 13.22 8.27
N PRO A 299 10.26 12.72 7.32
CA PRO A 299 9.58 11.43 7.50
C PRO A 299 10.52 10.25 7.77
N LEU A 300 11.67 10.20 7.09
CA LEU A 300 12.65 9.11 7.29
C LEU A 300 13.32 9.19 8.66
N LEU A 301 13.64 10.38 9.15
CA LEU A 301 14.17 10.58 10.50
C LEU A 301 13.13 10.23 11.58
N LEU A 302 11.86 10.56 11.32
CA LEU A 302 10.75 10.25 12.22
C LEU A 302 10.22 8.82 12.07
N SER A 303 10.74 8.02 11.15
CA SER A 303 10.23 6.68 10.84
C SER A 303 10.21 5.75 12.05
N ILE A 304 11.25 5.78 12.89
CA ILE A 304 11.37 4.94 14.09
C ILE A 304 10.35 5.35 15.16
N PRO A 305 10.35 6.60 15.68
CA PRO A 305 9.36 7.01 16.69
C PRO A 305 7.92 6.90 16.16
N MET A 306 7.67 7.23 14.89
CA MET A 306 6.35 7.10 14.29
C MET A 306 5.88 5.64 14.28
N THR A 307 6.74 4.69 13.91
CA THR A 307 6.40 3.26 13.91
C THR A 307 6.07 2.76 15.31
N VAL A 308 6.89 3.11 16.30
CA VAL A 308 6.65 2.70 17.70
C VAL A 308 5.39 3.33 18.27
N LEU A 309 5.22 4.65 18.14
CA LEU A 309 4.08 5.37 18.73
C LEU A 309 2.76 4.95 18.08
N THR A 310 2.73 4.78 16.74
CA THR A 310 1.51 4.40 16.03
C THR A 310 1.14 2.92 16.21
N SER A 311 2.03 2.08 16.69
CA SER A 311 1.76 0.68 17.05
C SER A 311 1.18 0.51 18.46
N LYS A 312 1.10 1.57 19.28
CA LYS A 312 0.57 1.46 20.64
C LYS A 312 -0.95 1.35 20.67
N VAL A 313 -1.47 0.37 21.42
CA VAL A 313 -2.92 0.17 21.62
C VAL A 313 -3.56 1.37 22.29
N GLY A 314 -2.92 1.94 23.34
CA GLY A 314 -3.44 3.09 24.09
C GLY A 314 -3.70 4.31 23.19
N VAL A 315 -2.81 4.60 22.23
CA VAL A 315 -3.00 5.70 21.28
C VAL A 315 -4.21 5.43 20.38
N GLY A 316 -4.35 4.20 19.87
CA GLY A 316 -5.51 3.82 19.06
C GLY A 316 -6.85 3.90 19.82
N MET A 317 -6.86 3.52 21.08
CA MET A 317 -8.04 3.63 21.96
C MET A 317 -8.40 5.08 22.27
N ALA A 318 -7.42 5.93 22.55
CA ALA A 318 -7.64 7.36 22.76
C ALA A 318 -8.22 8.04 21.50
N MET A 319 -7.71 7.72 20.31
CA MET A 319 -8.27 8.21 19.05
C MET A 319 -9.73 7.78 18.85
N ARG A 320 -10.04 6.52 19.17
CA ARG A 320 -11.43 6.03 19.10
C ARG A 320 -12.35 6.79 20.06
N ALA A 321 -11.92 7.00 21.29
CA ALA A 321 -12.69 7.73 22.31
C ALA A 321 -13.02 9.18 21.87
N GLN A 322 -12.15 9.79 21.06
CA GLN A 322 -12.33 11.10 20.48
C GLN A 322 -13.02 11.11 19.10
N ASN A 323 -13.58 9.98 18.68
CA ASN A 323 -14.23 9.78 17.37
C ASN A 323 -13.30 10.03 16.17
N TYR A 324 -11.99 9.77 16.29
CA TYR A 324 -11.07 9.77 15.16
C TYR A 324 -11.00 8.41 14.47
N LEU A 325 -10.88 8.43 13.16
CA LEU A 325 -10.66 7.25 12.30
C LEU A 325 -11.71 6.16 12.52
N LEU A 326 -12.95 6.55 12.78
CA LEU A 326 -14.07 5.62 12.88
C LEU A 326 -14.45 5.06 11.52
N ILE A 327 -14.83 3.80 11.49
CA ILE A 327 -15.35 3.11 10.30
C ILE A 327 -16.76 2.58 10.56
N PRO A 328 -17.57 2.35 9.52
CA PRO A 328 -18.95 1.88 9.67
C PRO A 328 -19.10 0.62 10.54
N GLU A 329 -18.13 -0.29 10.47
CA GLU A 329 -18.13 -1.54 11.25
C GLU A 329 -17.96 -1.32 12.76
N GLU A 330 -17.41 -0.20 13.19
CA GLU A 330 -17.27 0.15 14.62
C GLU A 330 -18.50 0.87 15.16
N THR A 331 -19.19 1.64 14.34
CA THR A 331 -20.41 2.34 14.73
C THR A 331 -21.62 1.42 14.65
N ARG A 332 -21.66 0.51 13.66
CA ARG A 332 -22.72 -0.50 13.49
C ARG A 332 -22.09 -1.84 13.12
N SER A 333 -21.64 -2.56 14.14
CA SER A 333 -20.95 -3.85 13.95
C SER A 333 -21.84 -4.90 13.24
N PRO A 334 -21.38 -5.46 12.11
CA PRO A 334 -22.05 -6.54 11.41
C PRO A 334 -22.21 -7.79 12.27
N ALA A 335 -23.28 -8.56 12.03
CA ALA A 335 -23.59 -9.76 12.84
C ALA A 335 -22.45 -10.79 12.82
N VAL A 336 -21.80 -10.97 11.67
CA VAL A 336 -20.67 -11.91 11.51
C VAL A 336 -19.48 -11.52 12.38
N LEU A 337 -19.13 -10.23 12.45
CA LEU A 337 -18.03 -9.74 13.29
C LEU A 337 -18.38 -9.87 14.77
N ARG A 338 -19.62 -9.56 15.17
CA ARG A 338 -20.08 -9.74 16.56
C ARG A 338 -19.96 -11.20 17.00
N ARG A 339 -20.40 -12.16 16.17
CA ARG A 339 -20.27 -13.59 16.44
C ARG A 339 -18.81 -14.01 16.55
N ALA A 340 -17.95 -13.59 15.62
CA ALA A 340 -16.52 -13.90 15.65
C ALA A 340 -15.85 -13.37 16.93
N TRP A 341 -16.20 -12.17 17.39
CA TRP A 341 -15.67 -11.62 18.65
C TRP A 341 -16.15 -12.34 19.88
N LEU A 342 -17.43 -12.77 19.90
CA LEU A 342 -17.97 -13.57 21.01
C LEU A 342 -17.22 -14.90 21.12
N HIS A 343 -17.04 -15.63 20.02
CA HIS A 343 -16.26 -16.87 20.04
C HIS A 343 -14.81 -16.66 20.47
N ALA A 344 -14.15 -15.62 19.96
CA ALA A 344 -12.78 -15.29 20.34
C ALA A 344 -12.65 -14.90 21.83
N SER A 345 -13.67 -14.31 22.45
CA SER A 345 -13.67 -14.00 23.88
C SER A 345 -13.92 -15.23 24.75
N GLN A 346 -14.77 -16.16 24.32
CA GLN A 346 -15.01 -17.41 25.02
C GLN A 346 -13.75 -18.29 25.08
N LEU A 347 -13.06 -18.46 23.97
CA LEU A 347 -11.79 -19.21 23.93
C LEU A 347 -10.71 -18.64 24.86
N ARG A 348 -10.69 -17.33 25.09
CA ARG A 348 -9.74 -16.69 26.02
C ARG A 348 -10.11 -16.80 27.48
N SER A 349 -11.36 -17.09 27.79
CA SER A 349 -11.80 -17.32 29.19
C SER A 349 -11.56 -18.76 29.63
N GLU A 350 -11.27 -19.65 28.69
CA GLU A 350 -10.97 -21.06 28.92
C GLU A 350 -9.46 -21.36 29.01
N GLU A 351 -8.60 -20.40 28.58
CA GLU A 351 -7.14 -20.41 28.80
C GLU A 351 -6.77 -19.72 30.12
#